data_450693a8216d5b605c4a17f8df3be9e1
#
_entry.id   450693a8216d5b605c4a17f8df3be9e1
#
_cell.length_a   1.000
_cell.length_b   1.000
_cell.length_c   1.000
_cell.angle_alpha   90.00
_cell.angle_beta   90.00
_cell.angle_gamma   90.00
#
_symmetry.space_group_name_H-M   'P 1'
#
loop_
_entity.id
_entity.type
_entity.pdbx_description
1 polymer ?
#
loop_
_entity_poly.entity_id
_entity_poly.type
_entity_poly.pdbx_seq_one_letter_code
_entity_poly.pdbx_strand_id
1 'polypeptide(L)'
;HYPTGIVMPISRRYELLGWASKGEGRYIIEDDYDSEFRFVGRPIPTLFSIDEAQRVIYLNTFSKTIAPSIRISYMVLPEQLLPAWHAKYALYSGTVSRFEQQTLARFITGGYFTRHLARERVAYKARRDALAAALNTAFAPGELTLAGLHTGLNLLAKLKDPPPDAALRCAAEAEGVQLSLLSDYDLTGEAPSAAGTLVLGYGSLKDEACASVGETLKKVCMAAREASVTV
;
A
#
# COMPACT_ATOMS: atom_id res chain seq x y z
N HIS A 1 0.68 3.26 5.11
CA HIS A 1 -0.77 3.05 5.31
C HIS A 1 -1.24 1.63 4.97
N TYR A 2 -0.42 0.86 4.28
CA TYR A 2 -0.69 -0.57 4.07
C TYR A 2 -0.54 -1.36 5.39
N PRO A 3 -1.39 -2.32 5.69
CA PRO A 3 -2.58 -2.75 4.94
C PRO A 3 -3.85 -1.97 5.27
N THR A 4 -3.84 -1.10 6.27
CA THR A 4 -5.04 -0.49 6.88
C THR A 4 -5.74 0.56 5.99
N GLY A 5 -5.06 1.10 4.98
CA GLY A 5 -5.55 2.22 4.17
C GLY A 5 -5.65 3.55 4.92
N ILE A 6 -5.14 3.62 6.16
CA ILE A 6 -5.19 4.82 7.00
C ILE A 6 -3.97 5.69 6.70
N VAL A 7 -4.22 6.94 6.34
CA VAL A 7 -3.17 7.95 6.21
C VAL A 7 -2.93 8.59 7.58
N MET A 8 -1.68 8.59 8.04
CA MET A 8 -1.32 9.19 9.32
C MET A 8 -1.64 10.68 9.33
N PRO A 9 -2.46 11.17 10.29
CA PRO A 9 -2.78 12.58 10.43
C PRO A 9 -1.54 13.44 10.69
N ILE A 10 -1.59 14.70 10.29
CA ILE A 10 -0.45 15.62 10.45
C ILE A 10 -0.07 15.82 11.93
N SER A 11 -1.03 15.85 12.84
CA SER A 11 -0.77 15.93 14.29
C SER A 11 0.09 14.77 14.77
N ARG A 12 -0.24 13.54 14.35
CA ARG A 12 0.52 12.34 14.71
C ARG A 12 1.94 12.35 14.13
N ARG A 13 2.12 12.94 12.94
CA ARG A 13 3.46 13.12 12.36
C ARG A 13 4.33 14.03 13.23
N TYR A 14 3.81 15.15 13.70
CA TYR A 14 4.53 16.04 14.62
C TYR A 14 4.79 15.39 15.98
N GLU A 15 3.89 14.57 16.51
CA GLU A 15 4.16 13.82 17.74
C GLU A 15 5.34 12.86 17.59
N LEU A 16 5.41 12.12 16.47
CA LEU A 16 6.52 11.21 16.18
C LEU A 16 7.85 11.96 16.00
N LEU A 17 7.85 13.08 15.26
CA LEU A 17 9.05 13.92 15.12
C LEU A 17 9.48 14.49 16.45
N GLY A 18 8.55 14.96 17.29
CA GLY A 18 8.83 15.42 18.64
C GLY A 18 9.38 14.30 19.56
N TRP A 19 8.94 13.06 19.38
CA TRP A 19 9.50 11.91 20.08
C TRP A 19 10.94 11.62 19.63
N ALA A 20 11.18 11.64 18.32
CA ALA A 20 12.51 11.38 17.76
C ALA A 20 13.52 12.46 18.11
N SER A 21 13.12 13.74 18.12
CA SER A 21 14.00 14.87 18.44
C SER A 21 14.45 14.92 19.90
N LYS A 22 13.65 14.39 20.84
CA LYS A 22 13.92 14.42 22.28
C LYS A 22 14.88 13.32 22.76
N GLY A 23 15.27 12.38 21.93
CA GLY A 23 16.13 11.26 22.34
C GLY A 23 17.34 11.10 21.45
N GLU A 24 18.52 10.92 22.09
CA GLU A 24 19.72 10.53 21.36
C GLU A 24 19.53 9.16 20.69
N GLY A 25 20.02 9.02 19.45
CA GLY A 25 19.97 7.77 18.70
C GLY A 25 18.57 7.34 18.22
N ARG A 26 17.53 8.16 18.40
CA ARG A 26 16.19 7.85 17.87
C ARG A 26 16.08 8.32 16.42
N TYR A 27 15.65 7.41 15.56
CA TYR A 27 15.36 7.69 14.16
C TYR A 27 14.02 7.10 13.78
N ILE A 28 13.39 7.68 12.77
CA ILE A 28 12.16 7.19 12.16
C ILE A 28 12.53 6.71 10.75
N ILE A 29 12.13 5.52 10.38
CA ILE A 29 12.21 5.04 9.00
C ILE A 29 10.84 5.28 8.36
N GLU A 30 10.79 6.18 7.38
CA GLU A 30 9.60 6.46 6.59
C GLU A 30 9.69 5.67 5.29
N ASP A 31 8.85 4.62 5.15
CA ASP A 31 8.70 3.86 3.91
C ASP A 31 7.55 4.45 3.09
N ASP A 32 7.90 5.23 2.06
CA ASP A 32 6.98 6.04 1.27
C ASP A 32 6.92 5.53 -0.18
N TYR A 33 6.39 4.32 -0.37
CA TYR A 33 6.47 3.62 -1.65
C TYR A 33 5.32 3.91 -2.63
N ASP A 34 4.22 4.55 -2.21
CA ASP A 34 3.02 4.78 -3.05
C ASP A 34 2.25 6.09 -2.77
N SER A 35 2.86 7.03 -2.07
CA SER A 35 2.24 8.34 -1.75
C SER A 35 1.93 9.19 -2.98
N GLU A 36 2.59 8.93 -4.10
CA GLU A 36 2.29 9.56 -5.39
C GLU A 36 0.86 9.25 -5.87
N PHE A 37 0.27 8.13 -5.43
CA PHE A 37 -1.08 7.70 -5.79
C PHE A 37 -2.14 8.18 -4.80
N ARG A 38 -2.19 9.49 -4.59
CA ARG A 38 -3.24 10.14 -3.84
C ARG A 38 -4.30 10.69 -4.80
N PHE A 39 -5.54 10.26 -4.62
CA PHE A 39 -6.65 10.57 -5.54
C PHE A 39 -7.57 11.66 -5.04
N VAL A 40 -7.54 11.99 -3.74
CA VAL A 40 -8.41 12.98 -3.11
C VAL A 40 -7.61 13.88 -2.17
N GLY A 41 -7.89 15.18 -2.22
CA GLY A 41 -7.28 16.19 -1.36
C GLY A 41 -5.87 16.62 -1.77
N ARG A 42 -5.27 17.49 -0.95
CA ARG A 42 -3.90 17.95 -1.16
C ARG A 42 -2.89 16.89 -0.75
N PRO A 43 -1.70 16.85 -1.36
CA PRO A 43 -0.61 16.01 -0.88
C PRO A 43 -0.33 16.28 0.61
N ILE A 44 -0.13 15.22 1.37
CA ILE A 44 0.32 15.34 2.77
C ILE A 44 1.85 15.36 2.74
N PRO A 45 2.49 16.32 3.42
CA PRO A 45 3.95 16.34 3.51
C PRO A 45 4.47 15.04 4.12
N THR A 46 5.56 14.51 3.60
CA THR A 46 6.26 13.37 4.22
C THR A 46 6.82 13.78 5.59
N LEU A 47 7.06 12.82 6.46
CA LEU A 47 7.79 13.08 7.72
C LEU A 47 9.14 13.72 7.41
N PHE A 48 9.85 13.18 6.42
CA PHE A 48 11.13 13.70 5.94
C PHE A 48 11.05 15.18 5.52
N SER A 49 9.99 15.61 4.82
CA SER A 49 9.86 16.97 4.31
C SER A 49 9.59 18.03 5.40
N ILE A 50 9.16 17.59 6.58
CA ILE A 50 8.86 18.47 7.73
C ILE A 50 9.77 18.21 8.93
N ASP A 51 10.82 17.39 8.75
CA ASP A 51 11.78 17.02 9.78
C ASP A 51 12.93 18.03 9.87
N GLU A 52 12.81 19.00 10.75
CA GLU A 52 13.88 20.00 11.03
C GLU A 52 15.05 19.40 11.83
N ALA A 53 14.83 18.31 12.56
CA ALA A 53 15.81 17.70 13.46
C ALA A 53 16.68 16.63 12.78
N GLN A 54 16.47 16.36 11.50
CA GLN A 54 17.16 15.32 10.73
C GLN A 54 17.12 13.95 11.42
N ARG A 55 15.93 13.48 11.78
CA ARG A 55 15.68 12.20 12.44
C ARG A 55 14.96 11.18 11.56
N VAL A 56 14.60 11.55 10.32
CA VAL A 56 13.89 10.68 9.39
C VAL A 56 14.83 10.11 8.35
N ILE A 57 14.88 8.78 8.27
CA ILE A 57 15.48 8.03 7.18
C ILE A 57 14.35 7.77 6.17
N TYR A 58 14.43 8.39 5.01
CA TYR A 58 13.39 8.28 3.99
C TYR A 58 13.70 7.17 2.98
N LEU A 59 12.75 6.30 2.75
CA LEU A 59 12.83 5.21 1.77
C LEU A 59 11.74 5.39 0.71
N ASN A 60 12.09 5.19 -0.55
CA ASN A 60 11.13 5.13 -1.64
C ASN A 60 11.59 4.18 -2.75
N THR A 61 10.69 3.80 -3.65
CA THR A 61 10.95 2.86 -4.74
C THR A 61 10.27 3.26 -6.03
N PHE A 62 10.94 3.02 -7.16
CA PHE A 62 10.34 3.17 -8.49
C PHE A 62 9.52 1.94 -8.92
N SER A 63 9.49 0.88 -8.11
CA SER A 63 8.77 -0.36 -8.43
C SER A 63 7.24 -0.17 -8.53
N LYS A 64 6.67 0.80 -7.84
CA LYS A 64 5.23 1.11 -7.88
C LYS A 64 4.90 2.23 -8.86
N THR A 65 5.83 3.16 -9.06
CA THR A 65 5.63 4.34 -9.90
C THR A 65 6.03 4.15 -11.36
N ILE A 66 6.87 3.16 -11.67
CA ILE A 66 7.30 2.82 -13.04
C ILE A 66 6.91 1.39 -13.39
N ALA A 67 7.60 0.41 -12.80
CA ALA A 67 7.31 -1.02 -13.02
C ALA A 67 7.97 -1.86 -11.92
N PRO A 68 7.34 -2.99 -11.48
CA PRO A 68 7.94 -3.89 -10.49
C PRO A 68 9.28 -4.48 -10.92
N SER A 69 9.52 -4.60 -12.22
CA SER A 69 10.75 -5.15 -12.81
C SER A 69 11.96 -4.22 -12.74
N ILE A 70 11.76 -2.91 -12.51
CA ILE A 70 12.89 -1.95 -12.49
C ILE A 70 13.83 -2.17 -11.30
N ARG A 71 13.34 -2.68 -10.19
CA ARG A 71 14.09 -3.02 -8.97
C ARG A 71 15.01 -1.93 -8.45
N ILE A 72 14.62 -0.66 -8.59
CA ILE A 72 15.35 0.49 -8.06
C ILE A 72 14.59 1.08 -6.89
N SER A 73 15.26 1.18 -5.75
CA SER A 73 14.83 1.94 -4.58
C SER A 73 15.94 2.90 -4.17
N TYR A 74 15.60 3.90 -3.37
CA TYR A 74 16.58 4.84 -2.84
C TYR A 74 16.28 5.17 -1.39
N MET A 75 17.32 5.60 -0.71
CA MET A 75 17.27 6.02 0.69
C MET A 75 17.92 7.40 0.81
N VAL A 76 17.27 8.26 1.57
CA VAL A 76 17.84 9.56 1.97
C VAL A 76 18.15 9.50 3.46
N LEU A 77 19.41 9.65 3.78
CA LEU A 77 19.89 9.61 5.17
C LEU A 77 20.02 11.02 5.75
N PRO A 78 19.71 11.19 7.04
CA PRO A 78 20.13 12.35 7.81
C PRO A 78 21.65 12.56 7.72
N GLU A 79 22.11 13.81 7.61
CA GLU A 79 23.54 14.14 7.46
C GLU A 79 24.41 13.52 8.55
N GLN A 80 23.92 13.50 9.78
CA GLN A 80 24.62 12.93 10.93
C GLN A 80 24.88 11.42 10.82
N LEU A 81 24.17 10.68 9.95
CA LEU A 81 24.40 9.25 9.69
C LEU A 81 25.39 8.99 8.56
N LEU A 82 25.71 10.00 7.74
CA LEU A 82 26.60 9.83 6.60
C LEU A 82 28.03 9.36 6.97
N PRO A 83 28.68 9.87 8.04
CA PRO A 83 30.00 9.37 8.43
C PRO A 83 29.98 7.86 8.77
N ALA A 84 29.00 7.41 9.53
CA ALA A 84 28.86 6.01 9.88
C ALA A 84 28.52 5.13 8.65
N TRP A 85 27.69 5.66 7.75
CA TRP A 85 27.40 5.00 6.47
C TRP A 85 28.65 4.83 5.63
N HIS A 86 29.41 5.88 5.40
CA HIS A 86 30.64 5.82 4.61
C HIS A 86 31.69 4.89 5.23
N ALA A 87 31.86 4.92 6.55
CA ALA A 87 32.80 4.03 7.23
C ALA A 87 32.47 2.55 7.04
N LYS A 88 31.19 2.18 6.96
CA LYS A 88 30.74 0.79 6.84
C LYS A 88 30.55 0.33 5.40
N TYR A 89 30.06 1.19 4.53
CA TYR A 89 29.55 0.80 3.21
C TYR A 89 30.29 1.39 2.02
N ALA A 90 31.33 2.23 2.22
CA ALA A 90 32.07 2.85 1.11
C ALA A 90 32.72 1.83 0.13
N LEU A 91 33.03 0.61 0.61
CA LEU A 91 33.63 -0.43 -0.21
C LEU A 91 32.60 -1.34 -0.92
N TYR A 92 31.30 -1.16 -0.63
CA TYR A 92 30.27 -1.96 -1.27
C TYR A 92 29.89 -1.35 -2.63
N SER A 93 29.80 -2.19 -3.64
CA SER A 93 29.29 -1.79 -4.95
C SER A 93 27.77 -1.58 -4.89
N GLY A 94 27.27 -0.58 -5.59
CA GLY A 94 25.83 -0.41 -5.79
C GLY A 94 25.23 -1.63 -6.51
N THR A 95 24.09 -2.11 -6.03
CA THR A 95 23.40 -3.27 -6.61
C THR A 95 22.64 -2.97 -7.90
N VAL A 96 22.38 -1.69 -8.17
CA VAL A 96 21.70 -1.23 -9.38
C VAL A 96 22.73 -0.95 -10.46
N SER A 97 22.54 -1.50 -11.66
CA SER A 97 23.48 -1.29 -12.77
C SER A 97 23.53 0.19 -13.16
N ARG A 98 24.71 0.67 -13.57
CA ARG A 98 24.87 2.06 -14.03
C ARG A 98 24.03 2.38 -15.27
N PHE A 99 23.78 1.38 -16.10
CA PHE A 99 22.92 1.53 -17.26
C PHE A 99 21.49 1.88 -16.87
N GLU A 100 20.92 1.15 -15.91
CA GLU A 100 19.57 1.40 -15.39
C GLU A 100 19.50 2.74 -14.65
N GLN A 101 20.52 3.07 -13.84
CA GLN A 101 20.59 4.37 -13.15
C GLN A 101 20.59 5.54 -14.15
N GLN A 102 21.40 5.45 -15.22
CA GLN A 102 21.44 6.52 -16.25
C GLN A 102 20.15 6.59 -17.06
N THR A 103 19.54 5.44 -17.37
CA THR A 103 18.25 5.40 -18.07
C THR A 103 17.18 6.07 -17.23
N LEU A 104 17.12 5.75 -15.94
CA LEU A 104 16.18 6.37 -15.00
C LEU A 104 16.45 7.88 -14.87
N ALA A 105 17.70 8.28 -14.73
CA ALA A 105 18.06 9.70 -14.66
C ALA A 105 17.59 10.47 -15.89
N ARG A 106 17.80 9.95 -17.10
CA ARG A 106 17.31 10.56 -18.36
C ARG A 106 15.79 10.58 -18.42
N PHE A 107 15.11 9.53 -17.94
CA PHE A 107 13.66 9.45 -17.88
C PHE A 107 13.08 10.53 -16.97
N ILE A 108 13.72 10.80 -15.82
CA ILE A 108 13.33 11.86 -14.89
C ILE A 108 13.63 13.24 -15.47
N THR A 109 14.89 13.50 -15.89
CA THR A 109 15.33 14.84 -16.35
C THR A 109 14.65 15.27 -17.65
N GLY A 110 14.28 14.30 -18.51
CA GLY A 110 13.50 14.54 -19.73
C GLY A 110 12.02 14.81 -19.49
N GLY A 111 11.55 14.82 -18.24
CA GLY A 111 10.14 15.04 -17.88
C GLY A 111 9.21 13.88 -18.23
N TYR A 112 9.76 12.75 -18.67
CA TYR A 112 8.96 11.57 -19.00
C TYR A 112 8.33 10.93 -17.76
N PHE A 113 9.06 10.92 -16.64
CA PHE A 113 8.57 10.39 -15.37
C PHE A 113 7.31 11.14 -14.90
N THR A 114 7.33 12.46 -14.89
CA THR A 114 6.18 13.27 -14.47
C THR A 114 4.95 13.01 -15.34
N ARG A 115 5.13 12.91 -16.66
CA ARG A 115 4.04 12.59 -17.59
C ARG A 115 3.51 11.17 -17.42
N HIS A 116 4.40 10.21 -17.17
CA HIS A 116 4.04 8.83 -16.87
C HIS A 116 3.21 8.76 -15.59
N LEU A 117 3.70 9.35 -14.49
CA LEU A 117 3.00 9.38 -13.22
C LEU A 117 1.61 10.01 -13.29
N ALA A 118 1.46 11.09 -14.07
CA ALA A 118 0.15 11.70 -14.29
C ALA A 118 -0.84 10.74 -14.97
N ARG A 119 -0.38 9.96 -15.97
CA ARG A 119 -1.21 8.94 -16.64
C ARG A 119 -1.56 7.78 -15.70
N GLU A 120 -0.57 7.28 -14.94
CA GLU A 120 -0.79 6.21 -13.99
C GLU A 120 -1.81 6.59 -12.90
N ARG A 121 -1.77 7.82 -12.41
CA ARG A 121 -2.78 8.32 -11.45
C ARG A 121 -4.20 8.25 -12.02
N VAL A 122 -4.39 8.60 -13.27
CA VAL A 122 -5.71 8.52 -13.93
C VAL A 122 -6.13 7.07 -14.11
N ALA A 123 -5.24 6.19 -14.56
CA ALA A 123 -5.51 4.77 -14.76
C ALA A 123 -5.83 4.07 -13.44
N TYR A 124 -5.01 4.27 -12.39
CA TYR A 124 -5.27 3.66 -11.09
C TYR A 124 -6.55 4.18 -10.42
N LYS A 125 -6.85 5.47 -10.60
CA LYS A 125 -8.13 6.01 -10.13
C LYS A 125 -9.31 5.32 -10.82
N ALA A 126 -9.25 5.14 -12.13
CA ALA A 126 -10.30 4.45 -12.89
C ALA A 126 -10.47 3.00 -12.45
N ARG A 127 -9.37 2.25 -12.26
CA ARG A 127 -9.39 0.86 -11.75
C ARG A 127 -10.00 0.76 -10.35
N ARG A 128 -9.57 1.64 -9.44
CA ARG A 128 -10.16 1.72 -8.11
C ARG A 128 -11.67 1.95 -8.16
N ASP A 129 -12.11 2.92 -8.97
CA ASP A 129 -13.52 3.28 -9.09
C ASP A 129 -14.33 2.12 -9.70
N ALA A 130 -13.78 1.45 -10.72
CA ALA A 130 -14.38 0.27 -11.34
C ALA A 130 -14.50 -0.91 -10.37
N LEU A 131 -13.43 -1.20 -9.60
CA LEU A 131 -13.45 -2.25 -8.58
C LEU A 131 -14.46 -1.93 -7.49
N ALA A 132 -14.49 -0.70 -6.97
CA ALA A 132 -15.45 -0.27 -5.96
C ALA A 132 -16.91 -0.38 -6.47
N ALA A 133 -17.16 0.01 -7.71
CA ALA A 133 -18.47 -0.13 -8.34
C ALA A 133 -18.90 -1.60 -8.49
N ALA A 134 -17.98 -2.47 -8.95
CA ALA A 134 -18.25 -3.90 -9.09
C ALA A 134 -18.58 -4.57 -7.74
N LEU A 135 -17.84 -4.22 -6.68
CA LEU A 135 -18.12 -4.70 -5.32
C LEU A 135 -19.49 -4.21 -4.81
N ASN A 136 -19.80 -2.92 -4.99
CA ASN A 136 -21.10 -2.38 -4.58
C ASN A 136 -22.27 -2.94 -5.40
N THR A 137 -22.04 -3.43 -6.61
CA THR A 137 -23.05 -4.11 -7.44
C THR A 137 -23.25 -5.55 -7.00
N ALA A 138 -22.18 -6.26 -6.65
CA ALA A 138 -22.24 -7.66 -6.27
C ALA A 138 -22.83 -7.89 -4.86
N PHE A 139 -22.61 -6.96 -3.95
CA PHE A 139 -23.06 -7.03 -2.55
C PHE A 139 -24.27 -6.12 -2.32
N ALA A 140 -25.23 -6.59 -1.54
CA ALA A 140 -26.38 -5.75 -1.17
C ALA A 140 -25.97 -4.59 -0.25
N PRO A 141 -26.70 -3.49 -0.21
CA PRO A 141 -26.40 -2.36 0.67
C PRO A 141 -26.22 -2.80 2.13
N GLY A 142 -25.08 -2.46 2.71
CA GLY A 142 -24.73 -2.79 4.08
C GLY A 142 -24.08 -4.17 4.29
N GLU A 143 -24.00 -5.04 3.28
CA GLU A 143 -23.25 -6.32 3.38
C GLU A 143 -21.73 -6.11 3.34
N LEU A 144 -21.29 -5.06 2.67
CA LEU A 144 -19.88 -4.73 2.48
C LEU A 144 -19.65 -3.24 2.73
N THR A 145 -18.55 -2.92 3.41
CA THR A 145 -18.10 -1.54 3.60
C THR A 145 -16.70 -1.37 3.03
N LEU A 146 -16.53 -0.38 2.14
CA LEU A 146 -15.24 -0.08 1.53
C LEU A 146 -14.52 1.04 2.29
N ALA A 147 -13.21 0.90 2.48
CA ALA A 147 -12.34 1.90 3.08
C ALA A 147 -11.01 2.00 2.31
N GLY A 148 -10.21 3.04 2.58
CA GLY A 148 -8.91 3.23 1.93
C GLY A 148 -8.98 3.74 0.49
N LEU A 149 -10.12 4.30 0.05
CA LEU A 149 -10.35 4.74 -1.34
C LEU A 149 -9.60 6.02 -1.75
N HIS A 150 -8.93 6.70 -0.83
CA HIS A 150 -8.38 8.04 -1.10
C HIS A 150 -6.91 8.04 -1.53
N THR A 151 -6.19 6.98 -1.26
CA THR A 151 -4.74 6.91 -1.50
C THR A 151 -4.26 5.46 -1.60
N GLY A 152 -3.08 5.28 -2.18
CA GLY A 152 -2.41 3.99 -2.33
C GLY A 152 -2.97 3.14 -3.47
N LEU A 153 -2.53 1.89 -3.51
CA LEU A 153 -2.87 0.93 -4.57
C LEU A 153 -3.71 -0.25 -4.07
N ASN A 154 -4.28 -0.11 -2.87
CA ASN A 154 -5.16 -1.09 -2.24
C ASN A 154 -6.34 -0.41 -1.57
N LEU A 155 -7.42 -1.16 -1.38
CA LEU A 155 -8.58 -0.78 -0.59
C LEU A 155 -8.93 -1.92 0.38
N LEU A 156 -9.68 -1.59 1.41
CA LEU A 156 -10.24 -2.57 2.33
C LEU A 156 -11.72 -2.78 2.01
N ALA A 157 -12.13 -4.04 2.01
CA ALA A 157 -13.51 -4.45 1.88
C ALA A 157 -13.91 -5.25 3.13
N LYS A 158 -14.66 -4.62 4.04
CA LYS A 158 -15.10 -5.23 5.30
C LYS A 158 -16.48 -5.84 5.13
N LEU A 159 -16.58 -7.14 5.36
CA LEU A 159 -17.85 -7.86 5.37
C LEU A 159 -18.63 -7.57 6.65
N LYS A 160 -19.95 -7.45 6.51
CA LYS A 160 -20.87 -7.48 7.64
C LYS A 160 -21.12 -8.95 8.01
N ASP A 161 -21.07 -9.26 9.31
CA ASP A 161 -21.27 -10.62 9.82
C ASP A 161 -20.42 -11.65 9.05
N PRO A 162 -19.07 -11.52 9.06
CA PRO A 162 -18.22 -12.35 8.24
C PRO A 162 -18.21 -13.80 8.73
N PRO A 163 -18.10 -14.77 7.81
CA PRO A 163 -17.75 -16.13 8.19
C PRO A 163 -16.30 -16.15 8.72
N PRO A 164 -15.87 -17.24 9.39
CA PRO A 164 -14.49 -17.38 9.84
C PRO A 164 -13.48 -17.20 8.69
N ASP A 165 -12.37 -16.54 8.97
CA ASP A 165 -11.32 -16.27 7.96
C ASP A 165 -10.79 -17.55 7.30
N ALA A 166 -10.72 -18.65 8.05
CA ALA A 166 -10.35 -19.96 7.50
C ALA A 166 -11.34 -20.46 6.43
N ALA A 167 -12.65 -20.28 6.65
CA ALA A 167 -13.66 -20.65 5.68
C ALA A 167 -13.60 -19.76 4.42
N LEU A 168 -13.31 -18.46 4.58
CA LEU A 168 -13.09 -17.55 3.44
C LEU A 168 -11.89 -17.99 2.58
N ARG A 169 -10.80 -18.43 3.20
CA ARG A 169 -9.62 -18.91 2.47
C ARG A 169 -9.90 -20.20 1.71
N CYS A 170 -10.50 -21.19 2.38
CA CYS A 170 -10.87 -22.44 1.72
C CYS A 170 -11.79 -22.22 0.52
N ALA A 171 -12.81 -21.38 0.67
CA ALA A 171 -13.73 -21.05 -0.42
C ALA A 171 -13.03 -20.31 -1.57
N ALA A 172 -12.08 -19.42 -1.26
CA ALA A 172 -11.31 -18.71 -2.26
C ALA A 172 -10.36 -19.63 -3.03
N GLU A 173 -9.67 -20.54 -2.36
CA GLU A 173 -8.82 -21.55 -3.01
C GLU A 173 -9.61 -22.44 -3.96
N ALA A 174 -10.83 -22.84 -3.58
CA ALA A 174 -11.72 -23.61 -4.45
C ALA A 174 -12.11 -22.86 -5.74
N GLU A 175 -12.15 -21.52 -5.68
CA GLU A 175 -12.39 -20.65 -6.84
C GLU A 175 -11.08 -20.21 -7.53
N GLY A 176 -9.93 -20.75 -7.15
CA GLY A 176 -8.62 -20.40 -7.71
C GLY A 176 -8.15 -18.98 -7.35
N VAL A 177 -8.64 -18.40 -6.25
CA VAL A 177 -8.32 -17.05 -5.79
C VAL A 177 -7.51 -17.10 -4.51
N GLN A 178 -6.42 -16.34 -4.45
CA GLN A 178 -5.69 -16.10 -3.22
C GLN A 178 -6.23 -14.85 -2.54
N LEU A 179 -6.76 -14.99 -1.32
CA LEU A 179 -7.21 -13.86 -0.49
C LEU A 179 -6.10 -13.37 0.44
N SER A 180 -6.04 -12.06 0.61
CA SER A 180 -5.30 -11.40 1.68
C SER A 180 -6.31 -10.77 2.65
N LEU A 181 -6.23 -11.14 3.91
CA LEU A 181 -7.11 -10.66 4.97
C LEU A 181 -6.36 -9.70 5.89
N LEU A 182 -7.04 -8.73 6.46
CA LEU A 182 -6.42 -7.79 7.39
C LEU A 182 -5.91 -8.50 8.66
N SER A 183 -6.53 -9.59 9.04
CA SER A 183 -6.08 -10.46 10.14
C SER A 183 -4.71 -11.09 9.91
N ASP A 184 -4.22 -11.20 8.67
CA ASP A 184 -2.86 -11.70 8.37
C ASP A 184 -1.76 -10.78 8.92
N TYR A 185 -2.12 -9.53 9.17
CA TYR A 185 -1.23 -8.48 9.65
C TYR A 185 -1.37 -8.21 11.14
N ASP A 186 -2.29 -8.92 11.82
CA ASP A 186 -2.45 -8.86 13.26
C ASP A 186 -1.60 -9.92 13.94
N LEU A 187 -0.42 -9.52 14.37
CA LEU A 187 0.53 -10.41 15.06
C LEU A 187 0.12 -10.76 16.50
N THR A 188 -0.81 -10.02 17.09
CA THR A 188 -1.27 -10.22 18.45
C THR A 188 -2.49 -11.12 18.53
N GLY A 189 -3.27 -11.20 17.47
CA GLY A 189 -4.57 -11.88 17.44
C GLY A 189 -5.65 -11.15 18.27
N GLU A 190 -5.37 -9.93 18.72
CA GLU A 190 -6.23 -9.15 19.62
C GLU A 190 -7.12 -8.13 18.87
N ALA A 191 -7.09 -8.11 17.54
CA ALA A 191 -7.88 -7.17 16.74
C ALA A 191 -9.12 -7.83 16.09
N PRO A 192 -10.22 -8.03 16.82
CA PRO A 192 -11.45 -8.64 16.26
C PRO A 192 -12.01 -7.86 15.07
N SER A 193 -11.69 -6.56 14.99
CA SER A 193 -12.11 -5.70 13.87
C SER A 193 -11.42 -6.04 12.54
N ALA A 194 -10.36 -6.84 12.55
CA ALA A 194 -9.63 -7.28 11.36
C ALA A 194 -10.32 -8.47 10.66
N ALA A 195 -11.09 -9.29 11.41
CA ALA A 195 -11.78 -10.45 10.86
C ALA A 195 -12.74 -10.08 9.72
N GLY A 196 -12.76 -10.89 8.67
CA GLY A 196 -13.59 -10.67 7.49
C GLY A 196 -13.32 -9.38 6.72
N THR A 197 -12.16 -8.78 6.92
CA THR A 197 -11.72 -7.60 6.18
C THR A 197 -10.71 -8.01 5.10
N LEU A 198 -11.10 -7.88 3.84
CA LEU A 198 -10.29 -8.19 2.68
C LEU A 198 -9.36 -7.02 2.34
N VAL A 199 -8.10 -7.33 2.03
CA VAL A 199 -7.13 -6.34 1.51
C VAL A 199 -7.03 -6.53 0.00
N LEU A 200 -7.61 -5.64 -0.77
CA LEU A 200 -7.74 -5.76 -2.22
C LEU A 200 -6.79 -4.80 -2.93
N GLY A 201 -5.74 -5.35 -3.56
CA GLY A 201 -4.82 -4.60 -4.41
C GLY A 201 -5.37 -4.46 -5.83
N TYR A 202 -5.42 -3.24 -6.36
CA TYR A 202 -5.90 -2.97 -7.72
C TYR A 202 -4.81 -2.48 -8.67
N GLY A 203 -3.58 -2.30 -8.19
CA GLY A 203 -2.47 -1.81 -9.01
C GLY A 203 -2.12 -2.71 -10.20
N SER A 204 -2.27 -4.03 -10.06
CA SER A 204 -2.01 -5.00 -11.14
C SER A 204 -3.28 -5.54 -11.80
N LEU A 205 -4.46 -5.09 -11.36
CA LEU A 205 -5.73 -5.56 -11.90
C LEU A 205 -5.91 -5.06 -13.34
N LYS A 206 -6.33 -5.94 -14.24
CA LYS A 206 -6.74 -5.54 -15.59
C LYS A 206 -8.13 -4.92 -15.53
N ASP A 207 -8.40 -3.93 -16.37
CA ASP A 207 -9.66 -3.20 -16.34
C ASP A 207 -10.88 -4.14 -16.59
N GLU A 208 -10.72 -5.14 -17.47
CA GLU A 208 -11.77 -6.13 -17.76
C GLU A 208 -12.05 -7.08 -16.59
N ALA A 209 -11.08 -7.26 -15.70
CA ALA A 209 -11.21 -8.16 -14.55
C ALA A 209 -11.99 -7.53 -13.38
N CYS A 210 -12.17 -6.22 -13.35
CA CYS A 210 -12.82 -5.54 -12.22
C CYS A 210 -14.25 -6.05 -11.96
N ALA A 211 -15.03 -6.30 -13.01
CA ALA A 211 -16.40 -6.80 -12.88
C ALA A 211 -16.42 -8.23 -12.30
N SER A 212 -15.59 -9.13 -12.82
CA SER A 212 -15.53 -10.52 -12.36
C SER A 212 -15.04 -10.66 -10.93
N VAL A 213 -14.21 -9.73 -10.42
CA VAL A 213 -13.76 -9.75 -9.02
C VAL A 213 -14.94 -9.61 -8.06
N GLY A 214 -15.88 -8.71 -8.32
CA GLY A 214 -17.07 -8.53 -7.48
C GLY A 214 -17.92 -9.81 -7.38
N GLU A 215 -18.20 -10.44 -8.51
CA GLU A 215 -18.96 -11.69 -8.59
C GLU A 215 -18.23 -12.84 -7.90
N THR A 216 -16.93 -12.99 -8.17
CA THR A 216 -16.11 -14.06 -7.57
C THR A 216 -16.05 -13.90 -6.04
N LEU A 217 -15.82 -12.71 -5.53
CA LEU A 217 -15.80 -12.47 -4.09
C LEU A 217 -17.17 -12.72 -3.44
N LYS A 218 -18.26 -12.37 -4.11
CA LYS A 218 -19.60 -12.70 -3.62
C LYS A 218 -19.80 -14.21 -3.51
N LYS A 219 -19.42 -14.97 -4.55
CA LYS A 219 -19.48 -16.43 -4.57
C LYS A 219 -18.64 -17.04 -3.44
N VAL A 220 -17.41 -16.59 -3.25
CA VAL A 220 -16.53 -17.01 -2.15
C VAL A 220 -17.18 -16.78 -0.79
N CYS A 221 -17.75 -15.59 -0.57
CA CYS A 221 -18.40 -15.25 0.70
C CYS A 221 -19.63 -16.12 0.97
N MET A 222 -20.43 -16.45 -0.05
CA MET A 222 -21.60 -17.33 0.07
C MET A 222 -21.16 -18.75 0.43
N ALA A 223 -20.21 -19.33 -0.30
CA ALA A 223 -19.68 -20.67 -0.04
C ALA A 223 -19.06 -20.77 1.37
N ALA A 224 -18.32 -19.75 1.81
CA ALA A 224 -17.75 -19.72 3.15
C ALA A 224 -18.81 -19.68 4.26
N ARG A 225 -19.93 -18.97 4.05
CA ARG A 225 -21.06 -18.94 4.99
C ARG A 225 -21.76 -20.29 5.09
N GLU A 226 -22.05 -20.93 3.94
CA GLU A 226 -22.67 -22.25 3.88
C GLU A 226 -21.84 -23.30 4.62
N ALA A 227 -20.52 -23.32 4.39
CA ALA A 227 -19.61 -24.22 5.07
C ALA A 227 -19.57 -24.00 6.60
N SER A 228 -19.78 -22.76 7.05
CA SER A 228 -19.75 -22.42 8.49
C SER A 228 -21.03 -22.75 9.25
N VAL A 229 -22.15 -22.99 8.54
CA VAL A 229 -23.44 -23.38 9.14
C VAL A 229 -23.53 -24.91 9.32
N THR A 230 -22.70 -25.65 8.60
CA THR A 230 -22.75 -27.13 8.57
C THR A 230 -21.86 -27.78 9.67
N VAL A 231 -21.12 -26.99 10.44
CA VAL A 231 -20.26 -27.39 11.55
C VAL A 231 -20.88 -26.94 12.87
#